data_bf6da63918aa98844bd31aaebbf4ab8d
#
_entry.id   bf6da63918aa98844bd31aaebbf4ab8d
#
_cell.length_a   1.000
_cell.length_b   1.000
_cell.length_c   1.000
_cell.angle_alpha   90.00
_cell.angle_beta   90.00
_cell.angle_gamma   90.00
#
_symmetry.space_group_name_H-M   'P 1'
#
loop_
_entity.id
_entity.type
_entity.pdbx_description
1 polymer ?
#
loop_
_entity_poly.entity_id
_entity_poly.type
_entity_poly.pdbx_seq_one_letter_code
_entity_poly.pdbx_strand_id
1 'polypeptide(L)'
;AEALVRWFHPERGTIYPSDFIPLFERNDNIIKLDLYIFEEVCIFLKDMIARGEKPFVISVNVSRVHFKDNDFLKAFARIKEQYRIPNNLIELELTESIFFDNQQIESIKDTIHQIHQYGFLCSLDDFGAGFSSLGLLKDFKVDGIKMDKKFFDDISSQKSKDIIANFIELADKLNISLVAEGIETLEQLEFLKSVHCNMVQGYIYSKPLPVDEFILWLSLIHI
;
A
#
# COMPACT_ATOMS: atom_id res chain seq x y z
N ALA A 1 -3.76 -4.84 -5.97
CA ALA A 1 -2.55 -5.64 -5.65
C ALA A 1 -1.48 -4.74 -5.08
N GLU A 2 -0.49 -5.32 -4.39
CA GLU A 2 0.65 -4.59 -3.84
C GLU A 2 1.96 -5.10 -4.46
N ALA A 3 2.85 -4.18 -4.81
CA ALA A 3 4.18 -4.48 -5.32
C ALA A 3 5.17 -4.66 -4.16
N LEU A 4 5.59 -5.88 -3.94
CA LEU A 4 6.46 -6.27 -2.84
C LEU A 4 7.84 -6.69 -3.34
N VAL A 5 8.86 -5.90 -3.00
CA VAL A 5 10.25 -6.20 -3.39
C VAL A 5 10.78 -7.47 -2.72
N ARG A 6 11.59 -8.24 -3.48
CA ARG A 6 12.40 -9.35 -2.98
C ARG A 6 13.79 -9.27 -3.58
N TRP A 7 14.82 -9.44 -2.75
CA TRP A 7 16.20 -9.42 -3.23
C TRP A 7 16.73 -10.84 -3.36
N PHE A 8 16.94 -11.30 -4.57
CA PHE A 8 17.53 -12.62 -4.85
C PHE A 8 19.04 -12.47 -5.02
N HIS A 9 19.80 -12.89 -4.00
CA HIS A 9 21.26 -12.86 -4.06
C HIS A 9 21.80 -14.21 -4.52
N PRO A 10 22.73 -14.26 -5.50
CA PRO A 10 23.19 -15.54 -6.09
C PRO A 10 23.80 -16.51 -5.08
N GLU A 11 24.45 -16.00 -4.04
CA GLU A 11 25.12 -16.85 -3.04
C GLU A 11 24.32 -16.97 -1.73
N ARG A 12 23.46 -15.99 -1.40
CA ARG A 12 22.76 -15.91 -0.11
C ARG A 12 21.28 -16.29 -0.21
N GLY A 13 20.79 -16.55 -1.41
CA GLY A 13 19.38 -16.80 -1.64
C GLY A 13 18.53 -15.54 -1.46
N THR A 14 17.30 -15.70 -1.01
CA THR A 14 16.36 -14.58 -0.81
C THR A 14 16.71 -13.78 0.43
N ILE A 15 16.96 -12.49 0.25
CA ILE A 15 17.12 -11.51 1.34
C ILE A 15 15.80 -10.77 1.49
N TYR A 16 15.27 -10.74 2.70
CA TYR A 16 13.97 -10.15 2.97
C TYR A 16 14.03 -8.62 3.15
N PRO A 17 12.95 -7.89 2.86
CA PRO A 17 12.88 -6.43 3.01
C PRO A 17 13.32 -5.93 4.39
N SER A 18 12.94 -6.64 5.46
CA SER A 18 13.37 -6.34 6.83
C SER A 18 14.88 -6.26 7.04
N ASP A 19 15.66 -6.96 6.20
CA ASP A 19 17.10 -7.04 6.34
C ASP A 19 17.83 -5.93 5.58
N PHE A 20 17.27 -5.44 4.46
CA PHE A 20 17.98 -4.47 3.61
C PHE A 20 17.32 -3.08 3.56
N ILE A 21 15.99 -2.97 3.72
CA ILE A 21 15.30 -1.66 3.68
C ILE A 21 15.85 -0.68 4.72
N PRO A 22 16.04 -1.06 6.02
CA PRO A 22 16.60 -0.13 6.99
C PRO A 22 18.02 0.34 6.65
N LEU A 23 18.80 -0.50 5.97
CA LEU A 23 20.13 -0.12 5.49
C LEU A 23 20.05 0.87 4.32
N PHE A 24 19.12 0.64 3.38
CA PHE A 24 18.93 1.48 2.21
C PHE A 24 18.36 2.85 2.59
N GLU A 25 17.52 2.92 3.60
CA GLU A 25 17.03 4.18 4.16
C GLU A 25 18.14 5.02 4.80
N ARG A 26 19.10 4.38 5.51
CA ARG A 26 20.24 5.08 6.14
C ARG A 26 21.20 5.72 5.15
N ASN A 27 21.32 5.18 3.95
CA ASN A 27 22.26 5.64 2.92
C ASN A 27 21.55 6.21 1.69
N ASP A 28 20.25 6.53 1.79
CA ASP A 28 19.37 7.10 0.78
C ASP A 28 19.25 6.25 -0.52
N ASN A 29 19.76 5.01 -0.54
CA ASN A 29 19.58 4.10 -1.69
C ASN A 29 18.14 3.63 -1.86
N ILE A 30 17.33 3.75 -0.82
CA ILE A 30 15.91 3.45 -0.88
C ILE A 30 15.20 4.27 -1.97
N ILE A 31 15.61 5.52 -2.20
CA ILE A 31 15.07 6.38 -3.26
C ILE A 31 15.19 5.72 -4.63
N LYS A 32 16.35 5.11 -4.91
CA LYS A 32 16.56 4.42 -6.20
C LYS A 32 15.77 3.12 -6.28
N LEU A 33 15.63 2.43 -5.17
CA LEU A 33 14.87 1.18 -5.10
C LEU A 33 13.37 1.46 -5.32
N ASP A 34 12.81 2.45 -4.64
CA ASP A 34 11.39 2.80 -4.78
C ASP A 34 11.07 3.22 -6.23
N LEU A 35 11.92 4.03 -6.84
CA LEU A 35 11.74 4.42 -8.25
C LEU A 35 11.87 3.22 -9.21
N TYR A 36 12.78 2.29 -8.93
CA TYR A 36 12.92 1.05 -9.71
C TYR A 36 11.65 0.19 -9.60
N ILE A 37 11.14 -0.04 -8.38
CA ILE A 37 9.91 -0.81 -8.17
C ILE A 37 8.73 -0.12 -8.87
N PHE A 38 8.64 1.19 -8.75
CA PHE A 38 7.60 1.97 -9.39
C PHE A 38 7.65 1.86 -10.92
N GLU A 39 8.85 1.88 -11.51
CA GLU A 39 9.04 1.68 -12.95
C GLU A 39 8.62 0.28 -13.41
N GLU A 40 8.97 -0.78 -12.65
CA GLU A 40 8.54 -2.15 -12.92
C GLU A 40 7.00 -2.28 -12.89
N VAL A 41 6.33 -1.61 -11.95
CA VAL A 41 4.86 -1.54 -11.91
C VAL A 41 4.30 -0.83 -13.14
N CYS A 42 4.93 0.26 -13.58
CA CYS A 42 4.52 0.95 -14.81
C CYS A 42 4.69 0.06 -16.06
N ILE A 43 5.79 -0.70 -16.15
CA ILE A 43 6.01 -1.67 -17.23
C ILE A 43 4.92 -2.73 -17.24
N PHE A 44 4.63 -3.33 -16.08
CA PHE A 44 3.60 -4.35 -15.92
C PHE A 44 2.21 -3.83 -16.35
N LEU A 45 1.81 -2.67 -15.85
CA LEU A 45 0.51 -2.06 -16.20
C LEU A 45 0.41 -1.74 -17.70
N LYS A 46 1.48 -1.20 -18.29
CA LYS A 46 1.54 -0.94 -19.73
C LYS A 46 1.34 -2.20 -20.55
N ASP A 47 2.04 -3.28 -20.19
CA ASP A 47 1.95 -4.55 -20.89
C ASP A 47 0.55 -5.18 -20.75
N MET A 48 -0.06 -5.10 -19.57
CA MET A 48 -1.42 -5.52 -19.32
C MET A 48 -2.43 -4.77 -20.21
N ILE A 49 -2.32 -3.44 -20.26
CA ILE A 49 -3.15 -2.59 -21.12
C ILE A 49 -2.94 -2.91 -22.61
N ALA A 50 -1.69 -3.15 -23.02
CA ALA A 50 -1.36 -3.49 -24.42
C ALA A 50 -1.94 -4.83 -24.84
N ARG A 51 -2.11 -5.79 -23.91
CA ARG A 51 -2.80 -7.06 -24.15
C ARG A 51 -4.33 -6.93 -24.17
N GLY A 52 -4.89 -5.74 -23.88
CA GLY A 52 -6.33 -5.51 -23.78
C GLY A 52 -6.97 -6.04 -22.49
N GLU A 53 -6.18 -6.34 -21.51
CA GLU A 53 -6.64 -6.78 -20.18
C GLU A 53 -7.15 -5.57 -19.37
N LYS A 54 -8.14 -5.81 -18.50
CA LYS A 54 -8.65 -4.76 -17.61
C LYS A 54 -7.62 -4.46 -16.51
N PRO A 55 -7.01 -3.27 -16.49
CA PRO A 55 -6.05 -2.92 -15.45
C PRO A 55 -6.75 -2.75 -14.10
N PHE A 56 -6.00 -2.97 -13.03
CA PHE A 56 -6.42 -2.77 -11.64
C PHE A 56 -5.37 -1.92 -10.90
N VAL A 57 -5.76 -1.39 -9.75
CA VAL A 57 -4.87 -0.58 -8.92
C VAL A 57 -3.74 -1.45 -8.35
N ILE A 58 -2.51 -0.96 -8.50
CA ILE A 58 -1.33 -1.53 -7.85
C ILE A 58 -0.76 -0.50 -6.90
N SER A 59 -0.59 -0.89 -5.64
CA SER A 59 0.01 -0.06 -4.63
C SER A 59 1.53 -0.28 -4.55
N VAL A 60 2.24 0.81 -4.27
CA VAL A 60 3.70 0.87 -4.19
C VAL A 60 4.08 1.61 -2.92
N ASN A 61 4.93 1.01 -2.11
CA ASN A 61 5.48 1.62 -0.92
C ASN A 61 6.40 2.80 -1.26
N VAL A 62 6.26 3.90 -0.53
CA VAL A 62 7.11 5.09 -0.64
C VAL A 62 7.77 5.36 0.70
N SER A 63 9.11 5.22 0.76
CA SER A 63 9.85 5.48 2.00
C SER A 63 9.74 6.96 2.41
N ARG A 64 9.63 7.20 3.71
CA ARG A 64 9.69 8.55 4.31
C ARG A 64 10.94 9.34 3.93
N VAL A 65 11.99 8.68 3.48
CA VAL A 65 13.25 9.34 3.04
C VAL A 65 13.00 10.29 1.88
N HIS A 66 12.02 10.02 1.02
CA HIS A 66 11.64 10.90 -0.09
C HIS A 66 11.17 12.28 0.38
N PHE A 67 10.55 12.38 1.55
CA PHE A 67 10.01 13.65 2.09
C PHE A 67 11.08 14.68 2.48
N LYS A 68 12.37 14.31 2.38
CA LYS A 68 13.49 15.26 2.47
C LYS A 68 13.57 16.19 1.24
N ASP A 69 13.00 15.76 0.11
CA ASP A 69 12.94 16.51 -1.16
C ASP A 69 11.48 16.81 -1.50
N ASN A 70 11.10 18.08 -1.47
CA ASN A 70 9.74 18.53 -1.77
C ASN A 70 9.30 18.22 -3.23
N ASP A 71 10.26 17.94 -4.11
CA ASP A 71 10.04 17.71 -5.54
C ASP A 71 10.08 16.23 -5.94
N PHE A 72 10.20 15.32 -4.98
CA PHE A 72 10.40 13.89 -5.25
C PHE A 72 9.31 13.28 -6.15
N LEU A 73 8.07 13.71 -6.00
CA LEU A 73 6.93 13.23 -6.80
C LEU A 73 7.10 13.48 -8.30
N LYS A 74 7.91 14.46 -8.71
CA LYS A 74 8.20 14.73 -10.12
C LYS A 74 8.91 13.55 -10.80
N ALA A 75 9.72 12.79 -10.06
CA ALA A 75 10.37 11.60 -10.61
C ALA A 75 9.35 10.50 -10.90
N PHE A 76 8.44 10.22 -9.96
CA PHE A 76 7.34 9.27 -10.14
C PHE A 76 6.42 9.69 -11.30
N ALA A 77 6.04 10.97 -11.36
CA ALA A 77 5.19 11.50 -12.42
C ALA A 77 5.83 11.33 -13.81
N ARG A 78 7.13 11.60 -13.95
CA ARG A 78 7.85 11.41 -15.23
C ARG A 78 7.86 9.95 -15.68
N ILE A 79 8.07 9.00 -14.76
CA ILE A 79 8.02 7.57 -15.09
C ILE A 79 6.61 7.19 -15.54
N LYS A 80 5.57 7.60 -14.79
CA LYS A 80 4.17 7.36 -15.17
C LYS A 80 3.84 7.89 -16.57
N GLU A 81 4.26 9.12 -16.88
CA GLU A 81 4.07 9.74 -18.20
C GLU A 81 4.84 9.00 -19.31
N GLN A 82 6.09 8.60 -19.05
CA GLN A 82 6.92 7.83 -19.99
C GLN A 82 6.23 6.53 -20.43
N TYR A 83 5.60 5.83 -19.51
CA TYR A 83 4.86 4.59 -19.77
C TYR A 83 3.40 4.82 -20.17
N ARG A 84 2.90 6.07 -20.10
CA ARG A 84 1.52 6.47 -20.42
C ARG A 84 0.49 5.75 -19.58
N ILE A 85 0.76 5.62 -18.29
CA ILE A 85 -0.16 4.95 -17.36
C ILE A 85 -1.34 5.89 -17.04
N PRO A 86 -2.58 5.42 -17.20
CA PRO A 86 -3.79 6.18 -16.81
C PRO A 86 -3.78 6.59 -15.35
N ASN A 87 -4.53 7.65 -15.02
CA ASN A 87 -4.72 8.07 -13.64
C ASN A 87 -5.44 6.99 -12.82
N ASN A 88 -5.18 7.00 -11.52
CA ASN A 88 -5.81 6.14 -10.52
C ASN A 88 -5.57 4.62 -10.73
N LEU A 89 -4.46 4.26 -11.38
CA LEU A 89 -4.01 2.87 -11.49
C LEU A 89 -2.82 2.56 -10.56
N ILE A 90 -2.18 3.58 -10.01
CA ILE A 90 -1.10 3.42 -9.04
C ILE A 90 -1.48 4.14 -7.76
N GLU A 91 -1.34 3.45 -6.66
CA GLU A 91 -1.53 3.95 -5.31
C GLU A 91 -0.16 4.07 -4.62
N LEU A 92 0.13 5.22 -4.03
CA LEU A 92 1.34 5.43 -3.25
C LEU A 92 1.01 5.18 -1.77
N GLU A 93 1.68 4.21 -1.17
CA GLU A 93 1.51 3.84 0.24
C GLU A 93 2.48 4.61 1.11
N LEU A 94 1.95 5.33 2.08
CA LEU A 94 2.70 6.13 3.03
C LEU A 94 2.54 5.51 4.42
N THR A 95 3.64 5.18 5.07
CA THR A 95 3.57 4.67 6.44
C THR A 95 3.10 5.74 7.42
N GLU A 96 2.34 5.37 8.43
CA GLU A 96 1.83 6.27 9.48
C GLU A 96 2.96 7.10 10.13
N SER A 97 4.17 6.58 10.16
CA SER A 97 5.33 7.23 10.80
C SER A 97 5.69 8.60 10.23
N ILE A 98 5.26 8.94 9.00
CA ILE A 98 5.52 10.26 8.42
C ILE A 98 4.80 11.40 9.17
N PHE A 99 3.72 11.09 9.90
CA PHE A 99 2.89 12.07 10.62
C PHE A 99 3.38 12.37 12.04
N PHE A 100 4.42 11.69 12.53
CA PHE A 100 4.90 11.89 13.91
C PHE A 100 5.65 13.22 14.09
N ASP A 101 6.07 13.87 13.02
CA ASP A 101 6.69 15.19 13.10
C ASP A 101 5.64 16.29 12.87
N ASN A 102 5.11 16.84 13.96
CA ASN A 102 4.12 17.92 13.92
C ASN A 102 4.58 19.18 13.15
N GLN A 103 5.90 19.36 12.94
CA GLN A 103 6.42 20.49 12.17
C GLN A 103 6.26 20.32 10.67
N GLN A 104 5.95 19.10 10.20
CA GLN A 104 5.84 18.77 8.78
C GLN A 104 4.38 18.55 8.31
N ILE A 105 3.38 18.71 9.17
CA ILE A 105 1.97 18.42 8.85
C ILE A 105 1.49 19.13 7.58
N GLU A 106 1.77 20.42 7.44
CA GLU A 106 1.34 21.18 6.25
C GLU A 106 2.09 20.71 4.98
N SER A 107 3.39 20.41 5.08
CA SER A 107 4.16 19.85 3.95
C SER A 107 3.60 18.48 3.51
N ILE A 108 3.16 17.64 4.45
CA ILE A 108 2.55 16.34 4.13
C ILE A 108 1.20 16.53 3.45
N LYS A 109 0.37 17.49 3.88
CA LYS A 109 -0.89 17.83 3.20
C LYS A 109 -0.65 18.25 1.76
N ASP A 110 0.33 19.13 1.54
CA ASP A 110 0.71 19.57 0.21
C ASP A 110 1.21 18.40 -0.65
N THR A 111 1.98 17.48 -0.07
CA THR A 111 2.44 16.28 -0.76
C THR A 111 1.27 15.37 -1.17
N ILE A 112 0.31 15.10 -0.28
CA ILE A 112 -0.88 14.31 -0.61
C ILE A 112 -1.70 15.00 -1.71
N HIS A 113 -1.83 16.33 -1.64
CA HIS A 113 -2.48 17.07 -2.72
C HIS A 113 -1.76 16.91 -4.07
N GLN A 114 -0.43 16.98 -4.08
CA GLN A 114 0.37 16.75 -5.28
C GLN A 114 0.26 15.32 -5.80
N ILE A 115 0.21 14.30 -4.92
CA ILE A 115 -0.05 12.89 -5.29
C ILE A 115 -1.31 12.82 -6.17
N HIS A 116 -2.42 13.42 -5.72
CA HIS A 116 -3.65 13.46 -6.51
C HIS A 116 -3.53 14.27 -7.79
N GLN A 117 -2.82 15.41 -7.78
CA GLN A 117 -2.60 16.20 -8.99
C GLN A 117 -1.85 15.43 -10.08
N TYR A 118 -0.90 14.57 -9.69
CA TYR A 118 -0.20 13.68 -10.62
C TYR A 118 -1.03 12.45 -11.01
N GLY A 119 -2.26 12.31 -10.49
CA GLY A 119 -3.18 11.23 -10.81
C GLY A 119 -2.81 9.90 -10.16
N PHE A 120 -2.20 9.95 -8.98
CA PHE A 120 -2.01 8.81 -8.10
C PHE A 120 -3.13 8.75 -7.05
N LEU A 121 -3.37 7.56 -6.50
CA LEU A 121 -4.08 7.37 -5.25
C LEU A 121 -3.08 7.40 -4.09
N CYS A 122 -3.56 7.69 -2.89
CA CYS A 122 -2.76 7.74 -1.67
C CYS A 122 -3.40 6.90 -0.58
N SER A 123 -2.66 5.98 0.02
CA SER A 123 -3.11 5.22 1.19
C SER A 123 -2.15 5.32 2.37
N LEU A 124 -2.70 5.11 3.56
CA LEU A 124 -1.93 4.99 4.80
C LEU A 124 -1.68 3.52 5.08
N ASP A 125 -0.40 3.16 5.19
CA ASP A 125 0.04 1.82 5.51
C ASP A 125 0.36 1.66 7.00
N ASP A 126 0.30 0.41 7.50
CA ASP A 126 0.53 0.05 8.90
C ASP A 126 -0.37 0.80 9.89
N PHE A 127 -1.57 1.21 9.47
CA PHE A 127 -2.46 2.01 10.31
C PHE A 127 -2.86 1.25 11.57
N GLY A 128 -2.57 1.87 12.71
CA GLY A 128 -2.86 1.31 14.04
C GLY A 128 -1.73 0.49 14.66
N ALA A 129 -0.62 0.30 13.95
CA ALA A 129 0.57 -0.31 14.54
C ALA A 129 1.25 0.57 15.60
N GLY A 130 0.94 1.87 15.60
CA GLY A 130 1.51 2.88 16.49
C GLY A 130 0.46 3.69 17.26
N PHE A 131 0.69 4.99 17.37
CA PHE A 131 -0.24 5.94 18.00
C PHE A 131 -1.17 6.58 16.95
N SER A 132 -1.92 5.76 16.23
CA SER A 132 -2.85 6.24 15.21
C SER A 132 -3.84 7.24 15.80
N SER A 133 -3.77 8.45 15.32
CA SER A 133 -4.76 9.46 15.67
C SER A 133 -5.86 9.46 14.60
N LEU A 134 -7.10 9.21 14.99
CA LEU A 134 -8.27 9.45 14.12
C LEU A 134 -8.29 10.89 13.58
N GLY A 135 -7.53 11.80 14.22
CA GLY A 135 -7.29 13.15 13.72
C GLY A 135 -6.63 13.17 12.33
N LEU A 136 -5.79 12.19 12.01
CA LEU A 136 -5.17 12.11 10.69
C LEU A 136 -6.22 11.97 9.60
N LEU A 137 -7.25 11.14 9.80
CA LEU A 137 -8.32 10.92 8.83
C LEU A 137 -9.18 12.16 8.59
N LYS A 138 -9.24 13.06 9.58
CA LYS A 138 -9.94 14.35 9.44
C LYS A 138 -9.10 15.35 8.64
N ASP A 139 -7.79 15.35 8.86
CA ASP A 139 -6.90 16.41 8.37
C ASP A 139 -6.29 16.08 7.00
N PHE A 140 -6.22 14.79 6.63
CA PHE A 140 -5.59 14.33 5.40
C PHE A 140 -6.61 13.64 4.49
N LYS A 141 -6.61 14.03 3.22
CA LYS A 141 -7.47 13.42 2.21
C LYS A 141 -6.75 12.20 1.60
N VAL A 142 -6.83 11.06 2.28
CA VAL A 142 -6.34 9.79 1.75
C VAL A 142 -7.46 8.99 1.08
N ASP A 143 -7.11 8.15 0.10
CA ASP A 143 -8.06 7.31 -0.63
C ASP A 143 -8.23 5.95 0.04
N GLY A 144 -7.19 5.50 0.75
CA GLY A 144 -7.16 4.19 1.38
C GLY A 144 -6.47 4.15 2.74
N ILE A 145 -6.80 3.11 3.50
CA ILE A 145 -6.14 2.74 4.75
C ILE A 145 -5.90 1.24 4.72
N LYS A 146 -4.68 0.82 5.07
CA LYS A 146 -4.29 -0.57 5.26
C LYS A 146 -4.19 -0.83 6.76
N MET A 147 -5.10 -1.62 7.27
CA MET A 147 -5.17 -1.95 8.70
C MET A 147 -4.21 -3.10 9.00
N ASP A 148 -3.20 -2.82 9.85
CA ASP A 148 -2.14 -3.76 10.22
C ASP A 148 -2.70 -5.05 10.82
N LYS A 149 -2.04 -6.17 10.54
CA LYS A 149 -2.44 -7.51 11.01
C LYS A 149 -2.62 -7.62 12.51
N LYS A 150 -1.94 -6.79 13.32
CA LYS A 150 -2.05 -6.79 14.78
C LYS A 150 -3.48 -6.55 15.26
N PHE A 151 -4.30 -5.87 14.48
CA PHE A 151 -5.73 -5.74 14.80
C PHE A 151 -6.46 -7.07 14.77
N PHE A 152 -5.96 -8.02 13.97
CA PHE A 152 -6.61 -9.31 13.74
C PHE A 152 -5.98 -10.46 14.52
N ASP A 153 -4.89 -10.22 15.29
CA ASP A 153 -4.22 -11.24 16.10
C ASP A 153 -5.10 -11.76 17.24
N ASP A 154 -5.98 -10.89 17.79
CA ASP A 154 -6.92 -11.26 18.88
C ASP A 154 -8.37 -10.97 18.49
N ILE A 155 -8.89 -11.68 17.50
CA ILE A 155 -10.30 -11.62 17.12
C ILE A 155 -11.20 -12.47 18.05
N SER A 156 -10.65 -13.16 19.04
CA SER A 156 -11.46 -13.88 20.05
C SER A 156 -12.14 -12.91 21.01
N SER A 157 -11.57 -11.74 21.22
CA SER A 157 -12.08 -10.69 22.08
C SER A 157 -13.25 -9.93 21.43
N GLN A 158 -14.40 -9.88 22.10
CA GLN A 158 -15.54 -9.07 21.64
C GLN A 158 -15.16 -7.59 21.50
N LYS A 159 -14.35 -7.07 22.43
CA LYS A 159 -13.86 -5.69 22.37
C LYS A 159 -13.04 -5.42 21.12
N SER A 160 -12.16 -6.35 20.70
CA SER A 160 -11.37 -6.24 19.47
C SER A 160 -12.30 -6.24 18.25
N LYS A 161 -13.27 -7.15 18.20
CA LYS A 161 -14.29 -7.20 17.15
C LYS A 161 -15.07 -5.91 17.03
N ASP A 162 -15.52 -5.34 18.16
CA ASP A 162 -16.28 -4.08 18.16
C ASP A 162 -15.44 -2.91 17.66
N ILE A 163 -14.15 -2.84 18.03
CA ILE A 163 -13.23 -1.80 17.54
C ILE A 163 -13.06 -1.90 16.03
N ILE A 164 -12.78 -3.10 15.51
CA ILE A 164 -12.58 -3.33 14.08
C ILE A 164 -13.85 -2.99 13.30
N ALA A 165 -15.01 -3.46 13.75
CA ALA A 165 -16.29 -3.21 13.09
C ALA A 165 -16.60 -1.70 13.00
N ASN A 166 -16.44 -0.97 14.11
CA ASN A 166 -16.66 0.47 14.14
C ASN A 166 -15.67 1.23 13.27
N PHE A 167 -14.41 0.76 13.17
CA PHE A 167 -13.42 1.38 12.32
C PHE A 167 -13.72 1.18 10.83
N ILE A 168 -14.17 -0.02 10.44
CA ILE A 168 -14.63 -0.30 9.06
C ILE A 168 -15.82 0.59 8.70
N GLU A 169 -16.80 0.72 9.60
CA GLU A 169 -17.96 1.59 9.40
C GLU A 169 -17.54 3.08 9.28
N LEU A 170 -16.56 3.51 10.07
CA LEU A 170 -16.02 4.87 9.99
C LEU A 170 -15.35 5.14 8.65
N ALA A 171 -14.49 4.23 8.18
CA ALA A 171 -13.82 4.36 6.89
C ALA A 171 -14.84 4.46 5.74
N ASP A 172 -15.88 3.62 5.76
CA ASP A 172 -16.97 3.65 4.79
C ASP A 172 -17.69 5.01 4.78
N LYS A 173 -18.06 5.54 5.95
CA LYS A 173 -18.69 6.87 6.08
C LYS A 173 -17.83 8.02 5.60
N LEU A 174 -16.51 7.86 5.66
CA LEU A 174 -15.56 8.84 5.16
C LEU A 174 -15.22 8.66 3.67
N ASN A 175 -15.78 7.62 3.01
CA ASN A 175 -15.45 7.19 1.66
C ASN A 175 -13.96 6.88 1.49
N ILE A 176 -13.35 6.27 2.49
CA ILE A 176 -11.97 5.79 2.49
C ILE A 176 -12.00 4.27 2.30
N SER A 177 -11.27 3.77 1.31
CA SER A 177 -11.10 2.34 1.11
C SER A 177 -10.33 1.72 2.27
N LEU A 178 -10.82 0.62 2.86
CA LEU A 178 -10.11 -0.07 3.93
C LEU A 178 -9.69 -1.46 3.47
N VAL A 179 -8.40 -1.75 3.60
CA VAL A 179 -7.80 -3.07 3.38
C VAL A 179 -7.44 -3.69 4.71
N ALA A 180 -7.99 -4.86 5.02
CA ALA A 180 -7.56 -5.65 6.17
C ALA A 180 -6.36 -6.52 5.77
N GLU A 181 -5.21 -6.30 6.40
CA GLU A 181 -3.97 -6.98 6.04
C GLU A 181 -3.62 -8.16 6.94
N GLY A 182 -2.74 -9.04 6.43
CA GLY A 182 -2.22 -10.16 7.18
C GLY A 182 -3.28 -11.21 7.58
N ILE A 183 -4.35 -11.32 6.81
CA ILE A 183 -5.41 -12.30 7.08
C ILE A 183 -4.95 -13.69 6.64
N GLU A 184 -4.93 -14.63 7.59
CA GLU A 184 -4.39 -15.97 7.41
C GLU A 184 -5.41 -17.08 7.67
N THR A 185 -6.49 -16.80 8.43
CA THR A 185 -7.46 -17.82 8.85
C THR A 185 -8.86 -17.57 8.30
N LEU A 186 -9.62 -18.66 8.15
CA LEU A 186 -11.04 -18.57 7.74
C LEU A 186 -11.87 -17.82 8.79
N GLU A 187 -11.56 -17.96 10.08
CA GLU A 187 -12.25 -17.25 11.15
C GLU A 187 -12.13 -15.72 11.00
N GLN A 188 -10.90 -15.22 10.70
CA GLN A 188 -10.67 -13.81 10.43
C GLN A 188 -11.46 -13.35 9.21
N LEU A 189 -11.44 -14.14 8.12
CA LEU A 189 -12.14 -13.81 6.90
C LEU A 189 -13.66 -13.78 7.07
N GLU A 190 -14.23 -14.75 7.79
CA GLU A 190 -15.68 -14.79 8.08
C GLU A 190 -16.12 -13.61 8.95
N PHE A 191 -15.32 -13.26 9.96
CA PHE A 191 -15.56 -12.07 10.76
C PHE A 191 -15.56 -10.81 9.90
N LEU A 192 -14.54 -10.60 9.06
CA LEU A 192 -14.43 -9.44 8.18
C LEU A 192 -15.60 -9.35 7.19
N LYS A 193 -16.05 -10.48 6.65
CA LYS A 193 -17.26 -10.52 5.82
C LYS A 193 -18.51 -10.10 6.61
N SER A 194 -18.63 -10.53 7.87
CA SER A 194 -19.78 -10.21 8.71
C SER A 194 -19.90 -8.73 9.05
N VAL A 195 -18.78 -7.99 9.03
CA VAL A 195 -18.71 -6.54 9.25
C VAL A 195 -18.52 -5.74 7.96
N HIS A 196 -18.78 -6.36 6.82
CA HIS A 196 -18.75 -5.73 5.49
C HIS A 196 -17.40 -5.13 5.08
N CYS A 197 -16.29 -5.71 5.54
CA CYS A 197 -14.96 -5.36 5.03
C CYS A 197 -14.83 -5.86 3.58
N ASN A 198 -14.68 -4.93 2.63
CA ASN A 198 -14.72 -5.25 1.22
C ASN A 198 -13.38 -5.67 0.63
N MET A 199 -12.27 -5.29 1.27
CA MET A 199 -10.92 -5.61 0.78
C MET A 199 -10.09 -6.29 1.87
N VAL A 200 -9.49 -7.41 1.50
CA VAL A 200 -8.69 -8.25 2.38
C VAL A 200 -7.42 -8.68 1.66
N GLN A 201 -6.29 -8.57 2.35
CA GLN A 201 -4.99 -9.02 1.88
C GLN A 201 -4.38 -9.99 2.89
N GLY A 202 -3.80 -11.11 2.42
CA GLY A 202 -3.13 -12.04 3.31
C GLY A 202 -2.95 -13.44 2.73
N TYR A 203 -2.28 -14.27 3.51
CA TYR A 203 -1.93 -15.64 3.11
C TYR A 203 -3.15 -16.57 2.99
N ILE A 204 -4.32 -16.13 3.45
CA ILE A 204 -5.59 -16.83 3.19
C ILE A 204 -5.86 -16.97 1.70
N TYR A 205 -5.40 -16.03 0.86
CA TYR A 205 -5.56 -16.07 -0.59
C TYR A 205 -4.28 -16.52 -1.28
N SER A 206 -3.16 -15.86 -1.02
CA SER A 206 -1.87 -16.19 -1.60
C SER A 206 -0.73 -15.55 -0.80
N LYS A 207 0.42 -16.21 -0.77
CA LYS A 207 1.68 -15.57 -0.44
C LYS A 207 2.12 -14.67 -1.61
N PRO A 208 3.04 -13.70 -1.38
CA PRO A 208 3.60 -12.93 -2.49
C PRO A 208 4.15 -13.83 -3.59
N LEU A 209 3.77 -13.56 -4.82
CA LEU A 209 4.13 -14.33 -6.00
C LEU A 209 5.05 -13.52 -6.92
N PRO A 210 6.00 -14.16 -7.62
CA PRO A 210 6.65 -13.55 -8.78
C PRO A 210 5.60 -13.13 -9.83
N VAL A 211 5.94 -12.12 -10.66
CA VAL A 211 4.99 -11.54 -11.63
C VAL A 211 4.34 -12.59 -12.53
N ASP A 212 5.13 -13.53 -13.07
CA ASP A 212 4.60 -14.57 -13.96
C ASP A 212 3.60 -15.50 -13.26
N GLU A 213 3.90 -15.88 -12.01
CA GLU A 213 3.00 -16.70 -11.20
C GLU A 213 1.75 -15.91 -10.79
N PHE A 214 1.90 -14.62 -10.52
CA PHE A 214 0.78 -13.74 -10.21
C PHE A 214 -0.19 -13.59 -11.39
N ILE A 215 0.32 -13.43 -12.61
CA ILE A 215 -0.51 -13.39 -13.84
C ILE A 215 -1.29 -14.70 -13.99
N LEU A 216 -0.63 -15.84 -13.78
CA LEU A 216 -1.28 -17.14 -13.84
C LEU A 216 -2.36 -17.26 -12.77
N TRP A 217 -2.07 -16.86 -11.53
CA TRP A 217 -3.03 -16.88 -10.43
C TRP A 217 -4.24 -15.99 -10.71
N LEU A 218 -4.04 -14.78 -11.24
CA LEU A 218 -5.14 -13.89 -11.65
C LEU A 218 -6.05 -14.55 -12.70
N SER A 219 -5.48 -15.27 -13.65
CA SER A 219 -6.27 -15.93 -14.70
C SER A 219 -7.19 -17.03 -14.13
N LEU A 220 -6.83 -17.61 -12.99
CA LEU A 220 -7.61 -18.68 -12.34
C LEU A 220 -8.76 -18.17 -11.46
N ILE A 221 -8.65 -16.94 -10.91
CA ILE A 221 -9.68 -16.40 -10.03
C ILE A 221 -10.76 -15.58 -10.75
N HIS A 222 -10.58 -15.30 -12.02
CA HIS A 222 -11.53 -14.56 -12.86
C HIS A 222 -12.32 -15.45 -13.85
N ILE A 223 -12.39 -16.74 -13.56
CA ILE A 223 -13.21 -17.69 -14.31
C ILE A 223 -14.65 -17.72 -13.77
#